data_02b473b1d3fe52b2242fd94751365ef5
#
_entry.id   02b473b1d3fe52b2242fd94751365ef5
#
_cell.length_a   1.000
_cell.length_b   1.000
_cell.length_c   1.000
_cell.angle_alpha   90.00
_cell.angle_beta   90.00
_cell.angle_gamma   90.00
#
_symmetry.space_group_name_H-M   'P 1'
#
loop_
_entity.id
_entity.type
_entity.pdbx_description
1 polymer ?
#
loop_
_entity_poly.entity_id
_entity_poly.type
_entity_poly.pdbx_seq_one_letter_code
_entity_poly.pdbx_strand_id
1 'polypeptide(L)'
;PRRRKPPMIAGLSTVRLGVKSLLLHKLRSALAMLGIVIGVTAVIWLVALGEGVSYQAQQQIKDLGATNIIIKSVKPAESSSRSQTSSSFLFKYGITRDDYDRIVETIPTIRRAVPMREAKSQAWAGTRLTEISLLGCTADYREINHLEIARGRFLSDSDNVRRANVCVLASEAAAALFPYEDPVGNSIQILSNLQSDIYRVIGVTESRSPSAAIGGSLEGRNYNQDV
;
A
#
# COMPACT_ATOMS: atom_id res chain seq x y z
N PRO A 1 -71.29 31.39 15.99
CA PRO A 1 -70.32 31.02 14.99
C PRO A 1 -69.94 29.55 15.17
N ARG A 2 -70.50 28.71 14.25
CA ARG A 2 -70.30 27.28 14.24
C ARG A 2 -68.89 27.00 13.68
N ARG A 3 -67.96 26.54 14.49
CA ARG A 3 -66.67 25.95 14.05
C ARG A 3 -66.92 24.65 13.32
N ARG A 4 -66.78 24.64 12.03
CA ARG A 4 -66.78 23.40 11.22
C ARG A 4 -65.44 22.68 11.47
N LYS A 5 -65.51 21.47 12.06
CA LYS A 5 -64.41 20.54 12.19
C LYS A 5 -63.98 20.12 10.75
N PRO A 6 -62.68 20.10 10.42
CA PRO A 6 -62.24 19.61 9.10
C PRO A 6 -62.52 18.11 9.05
N PRO A 7 -63.12 17.59 7.95
CA PRO A 7 -63.43 16.18 7.84
C PRO A 7 -62.16 15.42 7.53
N MET A 8 -61.68 14.62 8.47
CA MET A 8 -60.62 13.60 8.25
C MET A 8 -60.97 12.62 7.12
N ILE A 9 -62.19 12.60 6.70
CA ILE A 9 -62.76 11.71 5.65
C ILE A 9 -62.42 12.24 4.22
N ALA A 10 -62.10 13.53 4.09
CA ALA A 10 -61.79 14.11 2.78
C ALA A 10 -60.48 13.59 2.18
N GLY A 11 -59.49 13.21 2.99
CA GLY A 11 -58.20 12.67 2.54
C GLY A 11 -58.36 11.29 1.87
N LEU A 12 -59.19 10.41 2.45
CA LEU A 12 -59.37 9.05 1.92
C LEU A 12 -60.14 9.07 0.57
N SER A 13 -61.12 9.95 0.42
CA SER A 13 -61.87 10.11 -0.80
C SER A 13 -61.04 10.70 -1.95
N THR A 14 -60.10 11.62 -1.60
CA THR A 14 -59.17 12.22 -2.57
C THR A 14 -58.15 11.19 -3.08
N VAL A 15 -57.59 10.36 -2.18
CA VAL A 15 -56.69 9.26 -2.58
C VAL A 15 -57.40 8.24 -3.46
N ARG A 16 -58.65 7.86 -3.14
CA ARG A 16 -59.44 6.92 -3.91
C ARG A 16 -59.78 7.46 -5.31
N LEU A 17 -60.08 8.75 -5.44
CA LEU A 17 -60.29 9.43 -6.71
C LEU A 17 -58.97 9.48 -7.53
N GLY A 18 -57.86 9.76 -6.91
CA GLY A 18 -56.54 9.74 -7.57
C GLY A 18 -56.16 8.37 -8.13
N VAL A 19 -56.36 7.30 -7.33
CA VAL A 19 -56.11 5.93 -7.79
C VAL A 19 -57.03 5.53 -8.95
N LYS A 20 -58.31 5.90 -8.88
CA LYS A 20 -59.25 5.63 -9.97
C LYS A 20 -58.92 6.39 -11.26
N SER A 21 -58.41 7.61 -11.18
CA SER A 21 -57.93 8.38 -12.32
C SER A 21 -56.69 7.77 -12.95
N LEU A 22 -55.77 7.22 -12.15
CA LEU A 22 -54.58 6.51 -12.63
C LEU A 22 -54.94 5.22 -13.37
N LEU A 23 -55.96 4.51 -12.92
CA LEU A 23 -56.43 3.27 -13.55
C LEU A 23 -57.17 3.52 -14.87
N LEU A 24 -57.79 4.69 -15.08
CA LEU A 24 -58.46 5.07 -16.32
C LEU A 24 -57.49 5.32 -17.50
N HIS A 25 -56.25 5.78 -17.17
CA HIS A 25 -55.21 6.06 -18.19
C HIS A 25 -53.98 5.19 -17.96
N LYS A 26 -54.11 3.89 -18.12
CA LYS A 26 -53.11 2.87 -17.80
C LYS A 26 -51.72 3.13 -18.43
N LEU A 27 -51.69 3.54 -19.70
CA LEU A 27 -50.40 3.85 -20.38
C LEU A 27 -49.67 5.06 -19.79
N ARG A 28 -50.42 6.12 -19.42
CA ARG A 28 -49.80 7.33 -18.86
C ARG A 28 -49.27 7.06 -17.44
N SER A 29 -50.03 6.33 -16.63
CA SER A 29 -49.59 5.99 -15.26
C SER A 29 -48.44 4.98 -15.28
N ALA A 30 -48.43 4.02 -16.20
CA ALA A 30 -47.31 3.08 -16.36
C ALA A 30 -46.03 3.78 -16.76
N LEU A 31 -46.08 4.74 -17.73
CA LEU A 31 -44.90 5.55 -18.11
C LEU A 31 -44.39 6.40 -16.97
N ALA A 32 -45.31 7.04 -16.19
CA ALA A 32 -44.92 7.84 -15.03
C ALA A 32 -44.23 6.98 -13.92
N MET A 33 -44.82 5.80 -13.62
CA MET A 33 -44.21 4.85 -12.69
C MET A 33 -42.84 4.35 -13.16
N LEU A 34 -42.73 4.01 -14.44
CA LEU A 34 -41.46 3.55 -15.01
C LEU A 34 -40.38 4.62 -14.87
N GLY A 35 -40.71 5.88 -15.14
CA GLY A 35 -39.77 6.99 -14.94
C GLY A 35 -39.29 7.14 -13.49
N ILE A 36 -40.20 7.03 -12.53
CA ILE A 36 -39.85 7.09 -11.11
C ILE A 36 -38.98 5.90 -10.71
N VAL A 37 -39.34 4.68 -11.13
CA VAL A 37 -38.55 3.48 -10.82
C VAL A 37 -37.13 3.58 -11.38
N ILE A 38 -36.99 4.00 -12.65
CA ILE A 38 -35.67 4.19 -13.27
C ILE A 38 -34.88 5.26 -12.51
N GLY A 39 -35.50 6.39 -12.18
CA GLY A 39 -34.85 7.47 -11.44
C GLY A 39 -34.34 7.04 -10.06
N VAL A 40 -35.19 6.37 -9.29
CA VAL A 40 -34.80 5.87 -7.95
C VAL A 40 -33.72 4.79 -8.05
N THR A 41 -33.86 3.86 -8.99
CA THR A 41 -32.87 2.80 -9.21
C THR A 41 -31.51 3.38 -9.60
N ALA A 42 -31.49 4.39 -10.47
CA ALA A 42 -30.25 5.05 -10.86
C ALA A 42 -29.52 5.71 -9.68
N VAL A 43 -30.27 6.36 -8.78
CA VAL A 43 -29.68 6.98 -7.57
C VAL A 43 -29.13 5.92 -6.62
N ILE A 44 -29.88 4.83 -6.40
CA ILE A 44 -29.41 3.72 -5.53
C ILE A 44 -28.13 3.10 -6.11
N TRP A 45 -28.07 2.89 -7.41
CA TRP A 45 -26.87 2.37 -8.07
C TRP A 45 -25.66 3.30 -7.92
N LEU A 46 -25.89 4.61 -8.08
CA LEU A 46 -24.82 5.59 -7.94
C LEU A 46 -24.25 5.59 -6.52
N VAL A 47 -25.12 5.55 -5.49
CA VAL A 47 -24.70 5.52 -4.09
C VAL A 47 -23.96 4.20 -3.79
N ALA A 48 -24.48 3.06 -4.25
CA ALA A 48 -23.86 1.76 -4.03
C ALA A 48 -22.47 1.66 -4.69
N LEU A 49 -22.31 2.23 -5.89
CA LEU A 49 -21.01 2.30 -6.55
C LEU A 49 -20.04 3.19 -5.77
N GLY A 50 -20.50 4.35 -5.28
CA GLY A 50 -19.70 5.25 -4.47
C GLY A 50 -19.20 4.61 -3.18
N GLU A 51 -20.06 3.89 -2.47
CA GLU A 51 -19.67 3.15 -1.26
C GLU A 51 -18.70 2.00 -1.58
N GLY A 52 -18.95 1.26 -2.66
CA GLY A 52 -18.07 0.17 -3.10
C GLY A 52 -16.65 0.65 -3.41
N VAL A 53 -16.52 1.75 -4.16
CA VAL A 53 -15.21 2.34 -4.47
C VAL A 53 -14.52 2.86 -3.22
N SER A 54 -15.26 3.53 -2.33
CA SER A 54 -14.72 4.02 -1.05
C SER A 54 -14.22 2.88 -0.17
N TYR A 55 -14.97 1.78 -0.07
CA TYR A 55 -14.56 0.60 0.68
C TYR A 55 -13.30 -0.04 0.09
N GLN A 56 -13.25 -0.19 -1.22
CA GLN A 56 -12.09 -0.75 -1.91
C GLN A 56 -10.84 0.12 -1.72
N ALA A 57 -10.98 1.45 -1.81
CA ALA A 57 -9.89 2.37 -1.54
C ALA A 57 -9.38 2.28 -0.09
N GLN A 58 -10.29 2.19 0.89
CA GLN A 58 -9.92 1.99 2.30
C GLN A 58 -9.20 0.67 2.54
N GLN A 59 -9.63 -0.40 1.85
CA GLN A 59 -8.97 -1.69 1.94
C GLN A 59 -7.55 -1.62 1.38
N GLN A 60 -7.36 -1.02 0.21
CA GLN A 60 -6.04 -0.82 -0.37
C GLN A 60 -5.11 0.01 0.55
N ILE A 61 -5.64 1.05 1.19
CA ILE A 61 -4.88 1.85 2.16
C ILE A 61 -4.47 1.02 3.38
N LYS A 62 -5.33 0.14 3.88
CA LYS A 62 -5.01 -0.77 4.99
C LYS A 62 -3.94 -1.80 4.61
N ASP A 63 -4.05 -2.36 3.42
CA ASP A 63 -3.10 -3.36 2.89
C ASP A 63 -1.70 -2.76 2.66
N LEU A 64 -1.62 -1.44 2.44
CA LEU A 64 -0.36 -0.69 2.35
C LEU A 64 0.29 -0.41 3.71
N GLY A 65 -0.28 -0.87 4.81
CA GLY A 65 0.25 -0.63 6.14
C GLY A 65 0.11 0.82 6.60
N ALA A 66 -1.03 1.46 6.32
CA ALA A 66 -1.32 2.86 6.70
C ALA A 66 -1.23 3.14 8.21
N THR A 67 -1.08 2.11 9.03
CA THR A 67 -0.83 2.22 10.48
C THR A 67 0.66 2.29 10.82
N ASN A 68 1.55 2.16 9.83
CA ASN A 68 2.99 2.16 10.05
C ASN A 68 3.54 3.59 10.01
N ILE A 69 4.37 3.93 11.00
CA ILE A 69 5.10 5.20 11.01
C ILE A 69 6.48 4.94 10.42
N ILE A 70 6.78 5.57 9.29
CA ILE A 70 8.06 5.46 8.63
C ILE A 70 8.90 6.68 8.98
N ILE A 71 9.99 6.48 9.70
CA ILE A 71 10.95 7.54 10.05
C ILE A 71 12.14 7.44 9.10
N LYS A 72 12.29 8.43 8.21
CA LYS A 72 13.40 8.50 7.27
C LYS A 72 14.37 9.61 7.67
N SER A 73 15.67 9.31 7.62
CA SER A 73 16.69 10.32 7.70
C SER A 73 16.84 11.03 6.35
N VAL A 74 16.59 12.32 6.30
CA VAL A 74 16.74 13.12 5.09
C VAL A 74 17.99 14.00 5.22
N LYS A 75 18.93 13.85 4.29
CA LYS A 75 20.11 14.74 4.24
C LYS A 75 19.62 16.17 3.97
N PRO A 76 19.97 17.18 4.79
CA PRO A 76 19.64 18.55 4.50
C PRO A 76 20.22 18.94 3.14
N ALA A 77 19.43 19.67 2.34
CA ALA A 77 19.97 20.27 1.13
C ALA A 77 21.17 21.14 1.51
N GLU A 78 22.35 20.79 1.01
CA GLU A 78 23.53 21.61 1.20
C GLU A 78 23.22 22.99 0.64
N SER A 79 22.97 23.96 1.52
CA SER A 79 22.94 25.35 1.14
C SER A 79 24.30 25.65 0.50
N SER A 80 24.26 26.02 -0.77
CA SER A 80 25.41 26.31 -1.62
C SER A 80 26.13 27.59 -1.17
N SER A 81 26.43 27.73 0.10
CA SER A 81 27.30 28.76 0.65
C SER A 81 28.70 28.19 0.83
N ARG A 82 29.55 28.60 -0.10
CA ARG A 82 31.00 28.49 -0.10
C ARG A 82 31.59 28.65 1.30
N SER A 83 31.85 27.57 1.94
CA SER A 83 32.97 27.47 2.89
C SER A 83 33.37 25.99 2.95
N GLN A 84 34.31 25.66 2.05
CA GLN A 84 35.16 24.49 2.19
C GLN A 84 35.96 24.64 3.46
N THR A 85 35.37 24.30 4.57
CA THR A 85 36.12 24.05 5.79
C THR A 85 35.85 22.60 6.16
N SER A 86 36.89 21.83 6.18
CA SER A 86 37.06 20.39 6.37
C SER A 86 36.51 19.84 7.71
N SER A 87 35.32 20.23 8.12
CA SER A 87 34.63 19.72 9.30
C SER A 87 33.48 18.73 9.00
N SER A 88 33.43 18.22 7.78
CA SER A 88 32.44 17.19 7.34
C SER A 88 32.54 15.86 8.13
N PHE A 89 33.62 15.64 8.87
CA PHE A 89 33.85 14.40 9.61
C PHE A 89 33.14 14.32 10.98
N LEU A 90 32.56 15.41 11.48
CA LEU A 90 32.05 15.44 12.86
C LEU A 90 30.53 15.36 12.98
N PHE A 91 29.78 15.52 11.87
CA PHE A 91 28.34 15.37 11.93
C PHE A 91 27.96 13.93 11.57
N LYS A 92 27.80 13.08 12.59
CA LYS A 92 27.16 11.77 12.47
C LYS A 92 25.71 12.01 12.05
N TYR A 93 25.48 11.95 10.75
CA TYR A 93 24.19 12.23 10.15
C TYR A 93 23.37 10.94 10.04
N GLY A 94 22.07 11.02 10.37
CA GLY A 94 21.16 9.91 10.24
C GLY A 94 20.69 9.34 11.57
N ILE A 95 19.69 8.47 11.51
CA ILE A 95 19.19 7.73 12.65
C ILE A 95 20.20 6.66 13.01
N THR A 96 20.66 6.68 14.25
CA THR A 96 21.62 5.73 14.78
C THR A 96 20.94 4.55 15.46
N ARG A 97 21.69 3.48 15.77
CA ARG A 97 21.15 2.37 16.56
C ARG A 97 20.73 2.80 17.96
N ASP A 98 21.48 3.71 18.56
CA ASP A 98 21.17 4.26 19.90
C ASP A 98 19.83 5.04 19.86
N ASP A 99 19.55 5.75 18.76
CA ASP A 99 18.26 6.43 18.58
C ASP A 99 17.11 5.43 18.44
N TYR A 100 17.34 4.33 17.71
CA TYR A 100 16.35 3.26 17.58
C TYR A 100 16.04 2.64 18.95
N ASP A 101 17.06 2.29 19.73
CA ASP A 101 16.88 1.68 21.04
C ASP A 101 16.14 2.64 22.00
N ARG A 102 16.49 3.92 21.98
CA ARG A 102 15.79 4.96 22.76
C ARG A 102 14.32 5.10 22.36
N ILE A 103 14.01 5.08 21.08
CA ILE A 103 12.62 5.17 20.58
C ILE A 103 11.81 3.99 21.08
N VAL A 104 12.35 2.78 20.96
CA VAL A 104 11.67 1.54 21.39
C VAL A 104 11.47 1.51 22.91
N GLU A 105 12.45 1.95 23.68
CA GLU A 105 12.38 1.98 25.15
C GLU A 105 11.46 3.09 25.68
N THR A 106 11.45 4.26 25.02
CA THR A 106 10.70 5.42 25.51
C THR A 106 9.21 5.35 25.19
N ILE A 107 8.83 4.68 24.10
CA ILE A 107 7.44 4.65 23.61
C ILE A 107 6.83 3.27 23.79
N PRO A 108 6.14 2.98 24.90
CA PRO A 108 5.60 1.64 25.18
C PRO A 108 4.43 1.22 24.29
N THR A 109 3.89 2.15 23.48
CA THR A 109 2.80 1.87 22.53
C THR A 109 3.27 1.26 21.21
N ILE A 110 4.58 1.23 20.97
CA ILE A 110 5.16 0.59 19.78
C ILE A 110 4.98 -0.92 19.91
N ARG A 111 4.26 -1.51 18.98
CA ARG A 111 4.11 -2.97 18.91
C ARG A 111 5.34 -3.64 18.33
N ARG A 112 5.86 -3.09 17.24
CA ARG A 112 7.05 -3.58 16.52
C ARG A 112 7.79 -2.42 15.90
N ALA A 113 9.09 -2.52 15.87
CA ALA A 113 9.96 -1.57 15.20
C ALA A 113 10.95 -2.36 14.35
N VAL A 114 11.11 -1.97 13.08
CA VAL A 114 12.03 -2.61 12.14
C VAL A 114 13.05 -1.60 11.68
N PRO A 115 14.31 -1.78 12.05
CA PRO A 115 15.40 -1.01 11.47
C PRO A 115 15.58 -1.48 10.02
N MET A 116 15.63 -0.53 9.08
CA MET A 116 15.85 -0.85 7.69
C MET A 116 16.84 0.12 7.05
N ARG A 117 17.58 -0.41 6.08
CA ARG A 117 18.50 0.38 5.27
C ARG A 117 18.27 0.08 3.80
N GLU A 118 18.08 1.12 3.03
CA GLU A 118 17.90 1.04 1.59
C GLU A 118 19.14 1.56 0.88
N ALA A 119 19.58 0.85 -0.15
CA ALA A 119 20.68 1.25 -1.02
C ALA A 119 20.37 0.86 -2.46
N LYS A 120 20.61 1.75 -3.41
CA LYS A 120 20.58 1.39 -4.83
C LYS A 120 21.82 0.57 -5.15
N SER A 121 21.64 -0.56 -5.80
CA SER A 121 22.69 -1.54 -6.09
C SER A 121 22.44 -2.18 -7.44
N GLN A 122 23.43 -2.93 -7.93
CA GLN A 122 23.32 -3.73 -9.13
C GLN A 122 23.47 -5.20 -8.76
N ALA A 123 22.60 -6.03 -9.32
CA ALA A 123 22.66 -7.47 -9.12
C ALA A 123 22.99 -8.20 -10.44
N TRP A 124 23.82 -9.21 -10.31
CA TRP A 124 24.20 -10.10 -11.41
C TRP A 124 23.74 -11.54 -11.09
N ALA A 125 23.12 -12.16 -12.08
CA ALA A 125 22.86 -13.59 -12.10
C ALA A 125 23.44 -14.15 -13.42
N GLY A 126 24.59 -14.80 -13.35
CA GLY A 126 25.32 -15.22 -14.54
C GLY A 126 25.73 -14.03 -15.41
N THR A 127 25.15 -13.91 -16.60
CA THR A 127 25.42 -12.82 -17.55
C THR A 127 24.42 -11.66 -17.48
N ARG A 128 23.40 -11.76 -16.63
CA ARG A 128 22.34 -10.76 -16.52
C ARG A 128 22.62 -9.77 -15.42
N LEU A 129 22.45 -8.49 -15.77
CA LEU A 129 22.60 -7.37 -14.86
C LEU A 129 21.27 -6.65 -14.76
N THR A 130 20.86 -6.34 -13.54
CA THR A 130 19.66 -5.55 -13.25
C THR A 130 19.96 -4.56 -12.13
N GLU A 131 19.43 -3.33 -12.26
CA GLU A 131 19.42 -2.37 -11.16
C GLU A 131 18.35 -2.77 -10.15
N ILE A 132 18.73 -2.79 -8.88
CA ILE A 132 17.88 -3.20 -7.79
C ILE A 132 17.94 -2.20 -6.64
N SER A 133 16.89 -2.17 -5.83
CA SER A 133 16.91 -1.55 -4.52
C SER A 133 17.23 -2.61 -3.47
N LEU A 134 18.45 -2.59 -2.96
CA LEU A 134 18.87 -3.48 -1.88
C LEU A 134 18.29 -3.00 -0.54
N LEU A 135 17.52 -3.85 0.09
CA LEU A 135 16.89 -3.55 1.36
C LEU A 135 17.41 -4.47 2.48
N GLY A 136 18.22 -3.91 3.37
CA GLY A 136 18.60 -4.59 4.60
C GLY A 136 17.51 -4.44 5.65
N CYS A 137 16.91 -5.56 6.08
CA CYS A 137 15.81 -5.57 7.06
C CYS A 137 15.89 -6.80 7.99
N THR A 138 15.05 -6.83 9.02
CA THR A 138 14.88 -8.00 9.92
C THR A 138 13.69 -8.85 9.51
N ALA A 139 13.54 -10.02 10.14
CA ALA A 139 12.44 -10.96 9.87
C ALA A 139 11.04 -10.33 10.03
N ASP A 140 10.89 -9.41 10.98
CA ASP A 140 9.62 -8.71 11.26
C ASP A 140 9.13 -7.83 10.10
N TYR A 141 10.01 -7.48 9.17
CA TYR A 141 9.67 -6.68 8.00
C TYR A 141 8.53 -7.29 7.18
N ARG A 142 8.52 -8.64 7.06
CA ARG A 142 7.46 -9.38 6.38
C ARG A 142 6.09 -9.10 6.97
N GLU A 143 5.97 -9.16 8.30
CA GLU A 143 4.67 -9.00 8.97
C GLU A 143 4.18 -7.56 8.94
N ILE A 144 5.09 -6.60 9.16
CA ILE A 144 4.73 -5.17 9.16
C ILE A 144 4.24 -4.71 7.78
N ASN A 145 4.84 -5.24 6.71
CA ASN A 145 4.47 -4.88 5.34
C ASN A 145 3.52 -5.89 4.69
N HIS A 146 3.02 -6.89 5.42
CA HIS A 146 2.13 -7.93 4.92
C HIS A 146 2.64 -8.57 3.63
N LEU A 147 3.96 -8.92 3.59
CA LEU A 147 4.57 -9.51 2.41
C LEU A 147 4.20 -10.98 2.29
N GLU A 148 3.66 -11.36 1.14
CA GLU A 148 3.39 -12.74 0.79
C GLU A 148 4.56 -13.33 0.01
N ILE A 149 4.87 -14.59 0.28
CA ILE A 149 5.96 -15.31 -0.36
C ILE A 149 5.39 -16.25 -1.40
N ALA A 150 5.73 -16.02 -2.66
CA ALA A 150 5.32 -16.87 -3.77
C ALA A 150 6.07 -18.20 -3.78
N ARG A 151 7.37 -18.17 -3.47
CA ARG A 151 8.25 -19.38 -3.44
C ARG A 151 9.30 -19.26 -2.35
N GLY A 152 9.65 -20.39 -1.75
CA GLY A 152 10.68 -20.46 -0.73
C GLY A 152 10.24 -19.93 0.62
N ARG A 153 11.12 -19.21 1.32
CA ARG A 153 10.87 -18.64 2.64
C ARG A 153 11.41 -17.21 2.75
N PHE A 154 10.91 -16.46 3.71
CA PHE A 154 11.47 -15.17 4.09
C PHE A 154 12.66 -15.32 5.05
N LEU A 155 13.35 -14.22 5.30
CA LEU A 155 14.40 -14.12 6.30
C LEU A 155 13.88 -14.55 7.67
N SER A 156 14.74 -15.19 8.45
CA SER A 156 14.46 -15.59 9.82
C SER A 156 15.52 -15.01 10.78
N ASP A 157 15.19 -14.93 12.06
CA ASP A 157 16.14 -14.46 13.07
C ASP A 157 17.40 -15.30 13.13
N SER A 158 17.30 -16.61 12.83
CA SER A 158 18.45 -17.50 12.76
C SER A 158 19.42 -17.13 11.63
N ASP A 159 18.91 -16.60 10.50
CA ASP A 159 19.77 -16.13 9.40
C ASP A 159 20.55 -14.88 9.83
N ASN A 160 19.88 -13.98 10.56
CA ASN A 160 20.50 -12.78 11.11
C ASN A 160 21.58 -13.09 12.16
N VAL A 161 21.28 -13.99 13.09
CA VAL A 161 22.25 -14.42 14.12
C VAL A 161 23.48 -15.08 13.51
N ARG A 162 23.27 -15.92 12.48
CA ARG A 162 24.35 -16.60 11.75
C ARG A 162 25.07 -15.69 10.75
N ARG A 163 24.58 -14.50 10.53
CA ARG A 163 25.06 -13.58 9.46
C ARG A 163 25.15 -14.28 8.12
N ALA A 164 24.10 -15.05 7.79
CA ALA A 164 24.06 -15.81 6.55
C ALA A 164 23.89 -14.85 5.35
N ASN A 165 24.68 -15.04 4.29
CA ASN A 165 24.52 -14.28 3.06
C ASN A 165 23.35 -14.85 2.26
N VAL A 166 22.14 -14.48 2.65
CA VAL A 166 20.89 -14.91 2.01
C VAL A 166 20.06 -13.68 1.62
N CYS A 167 19.29 -13.81 0.57
CA CYS A 167 18.40 -12.76 0.11
C CYS A 167 17.04 -13.32 -0.34
N VAL A 168 16.04 -12.45 -0.32
CA VAL A 168 14.71 -12.70 -0.85
C VAL A 168 14.50 -11.73 -2.00
N LEU A 169 14.19 -12.23 -3.18
CA LEU A 169 13.97 -11.42 -4.38
C LEU A 169 12.51 -10.97 -4.43
N ALA A 170 12.30 -9.73 -4.83
CA ALA A 170 10.99 -9.29 -5.26
C ALA A 170 10.64 -9.87 -6.64
N SER A 171 9.35 -10.00 -6.94
CA SER A 171 8.86 -10.68 -8.14
C SER A 171 9.44 -10.16 -9.44
N GLU A 172 9.58 -8.83 -9.57
CA GLU A 172 10.11 -8.18 -10.78
C GLU A 172 11.62 -8.41 -10.92
N ALA A 173 12.37 -8.30 -9.81
CA ALA A 173 13.79 -8.60 -9.77
C ALA A 173 14.06 -10.08 -10.09
N ALA A 174 13.23 -10.98 -9.57
CA ALA A 174 13.33 -12.42 -9.87
C ALA A 174 13.07 -12.72 -11.36
N ALA A 175 12.04 -12.11 -11.95
CA ALA A 175 11.74 -12.27 -13.38
C ALA A 175 12.83 -11.70 -14.29
N ALA A 176 13.48 -10.60 -13.89
CA ALA A 176 14.55 -9.97 -14.64
C ALA A 176 15.86 -10.80 -14.61
N LEU A 177 16.21 -11.33 -13.43
CA LEU A 177 17.44 -12.10 -13.24
C LEU A 177 17.31 -13.55 -13.68
N PHE A 178 16.15 -14.19 -13.45
CA PHE A 178 15.88 -15.61 -13.71
C PHE A 178 14.59 -15.84 -14.51
N PRO A 179 14.48 -15.38 -15.79
CA PRO A 179 13.22 -15.50 -16.54
C PRO A 179 12.85 -16.94 -16.92
N TYR A 180 13.79 -17.88 -16.89
CA TYR A 180 13.58 -19.27 -17.34
C TYR A 180 13.94 -20.31 -16.29
N GLU A 181 14.47 -19.89 -15.15
CA GLU A 181 14.96 -20.77 -14.08
C GLU A 181 14.26 -20.43 -12.77
N ASP A 182 14.23 -21.39 -11.83
CA ASP A 182 13.77 -21.11 -10.49
C ASP A 182 14.84 -20.29 -9.73
N PRO A 183 14.53 -19.10 -9.26
CA PRO A 183 15.48 -18.29 -8.50
C PRO A 183 15.91 -18.92 -7.19
N VAL A 184 15.03 -19.71 -6.54
CA VAL A 184 15.28 -20.23 -5.19
C VAL A 184 16.40 -21.29 -5.21
N GLY A 185 17.42 -21.06 -4.39
CA GLY A 185 18.61 -21.91 -4.31
C GLY A 185 19.79 -21.42 -5.14
N ASN A 186 19.56 -20.57 -6.13
CA ASN A 186 20.60 -19.96 -6.93
C ASN A 186 21.31 -18.82 -6.18
N SER A 187 22.47 -18.43 -6.66
CA SER A 187 23.28 -17.35 -6.08
C SER A 187 23.28 -16.15 -6.99
N ILE A 188 23.17 -14.97 -6.41
CA ILE A 188 23.31 -13.69 -7.09
C ILE A 188 24.50 -12.93 -6.52
N GLN A 189 25.12 -12.11 -7.34
CA GLN A 189 26.19 -11.23 -6.94
C GLN A 189 25.64 -9.81 -6.88
N ILE A 190 25.81 -9.13 -5.75
CA ILE A 190 25.33 -7.75 -5.55
C ILE A 190 26.52 -6.84 -5.37
N LEU A 191 26.58 -5.78 -6.17
CA LEU A 191 27.59 -4.73 -6.04
C LEU A 191 27.02 -3.59 -5.22
N SER A 192 27.55 -3.42 -4.01
CA SER A 192 27.23 -2.30 -3.14
C SER A 192 28.51 -1.57 -2.75
N ASN A 193 28.58 -0.25 -3.02
CA ASN A 193 29.71 0.60 -2.61
C ASN A 193 31.11 0.03 -2.94
N LEU A 194 31.31 -0.49 -4.16
CA LEU A 194 32.58 -1.09 -4.62
C LEU A 194 32.92 -2.46 -3.99
N GLN A 195 32.10 -2.99 -3.15
CA GLN A 195 32.19 -4.38 -2.67
C GLN A 195 31.18 -5.25 -3.38
N SER A 196 31.62 -6.41 -3.79
CA SER A 196 30.79 -7.40 -4.47
C SER A 196 30.65 -8.61 -3.55
N ASP A 197 29.43 -8.84 -3.12
CA ASP A 197 29.09 -9.95 -2.23
C ASP A 197 28.15 -10.94 -2.94
N ILE A 198 28.30 -12.21 -2.61
CA ILE A 198 27.45 -13.28 -3.15
C ILE A 198 26.38 -13.62 -2.11
N TYR A 199 25.12 -13.60 -2.54
CA TYR A 199 23.96 -13.96 -1.74
C TYR A 199 23.24 -15.16 -2.35
N ARG A 200 22.76 -16.06 -1.50
CA ARG A 200 21.89 -17.17 -1.91
C ARG A 200 20.45 -16.73 -1.86
N VAL A 201 19.72 -16.92 -2.94
CA VAL A 201 18.27 -16.68 -2.98
C VAL A 201 17.53 -17.78 -2.21
N ILE A 202 16.78 -17.39 -1.17
CA ILE A 202 16.00 -18.30 -0.32
C ILE A 202 14.49 -18.16 -0.53
N GLY A 203 14.04 -17.12 -1.19
CA GLY A 203 12.62 -16.92 -1.47
C GLY A 203 12.38 -15.84 -2.51
N VAL A 204 11.15 -15.82 -2.99
CA VAL A 204 10.62 -14.81 -3.92
C VAL A 204 9.29 -14.31 -3.39
N THR A 205 9.11 -12.99 -3.34
CA THR A 205 7.83 -12.40 -2.92
C THR A 205 6.80 -12.44 -4.03
N GLU A 206 5.53 -12.43 -3.66
CA GLU A 206 4.44 -12.27 -4.61
C GLU A 206 4.43 -10.85 -5.21
N SER A 207 4.00 -10.76 -6.47
CA SER A 207 3.87 -9.47 -7.15
C SER A 207 2.76 -8.65 -6.51
N ARG A 208 3.08 -7.40 -6.14
CA ARG A 208 2.09 -6.43 -5.68
C ARG A 208 1.82 -5.41 -6.77
N SER A 209 0.55 -5.06 -6.92
CA SER A 209 0.21 -3.91 -7.74
C SER A 209 0.88 -2.66 -7.15
N PRO A 210 1.61 -1.88 -7.96
CA PRO A 210 2.19 -0.63 -7.48
C PRO A 210 1.06 0.22 -6.91
N SER A 211 1.13 0.54 -5.64
CA SER A 211 0.15 1.43 -5.03
C SER A 211 0.28 2.78 -5.70
N ALA A 212 -0.76 3.19 -6.41
CA ALA A 212 -0.86 4.54 -6.89
C ALA A 212 -0.72 5.48 -5.68
N ALA A 213 0.36 6.25 -5.65
CA ALA A 213 0.61 7.23 -4.63
C ALA A 213 -0.50 8.29 -4.67
N ILE A 214 -1.52 8.10 -3.83
CA ILE A 214 -2.56 9.09 -3.62
C ILE A 214 -1.96 10.15 -2.69
N GLY A 215 -1.47 11.22 -3.28
CA GLY A 215 -0.95 12.37 -2.56
C GLY A 215 0.57 12.54 -2.73
N GLY A 216 0.93 13.49 -3.55
CA GLY A 216 2.23 13.91 -4.08
C GLY A 216 3.42 14.16 -3.14
N SER A 217 3.68 13.35 -2.14
CA SER A 217 4.85 13.48 -1.26
C SER A 217 5.44 12.17 -0.73
N LEU A 218 4.85 11.03 -1.05
CA LEU A 218 5.47 9.73 -0.79
C LEU A 218 5.89 9.16 -2.13
N GLU A 219 7.16 9.20 -2.42
CA GLU A 219 7.79 8.45 -3.49
C GLU A 219 7.27 7.01 -3.39
N GLY A 220 6.38 6.64 -4.32
CA GLY A 220 5.70 5.34 -4.29
C GLY A 220 6.75 4.26 -4.34
N ARG A 221 6.98 3.56 -3.23
CA ARG A 221 7.96 2.49 -3.15
C ARG A 221 7.49 1.33 -4.02
N ASN A 222 8.27 0.98 -5.00
CA ASN A 222 8.01 -0.18 -5.83
C ASN A 222 8.61 -1.44 -5.16
N TYR A 223 7.83 -2.10 -4.32
CA TYR A 223 8.25 -3.32 -3.63
C TYR A 223 8.58 -4.49 -4.56
N ASN A 224 8.27 -4.38 -5.85
CA ASN A 224 8.54 -5.44 -6.82
C ASN A 224 9.99 -5.45 -7.32
N GLN A 225 10.77 -4.40 -7.02
CA GLN A 225 12.18 -4.26 -7.40
C GLN A 225 13.15 -4.43 -6.23
N ASP A 226 12.64 -4.67 -5.01
CA ASP A 226 13.46 -4.83 -3.81
C ASP A 226 14.14 -6.21 -3.79
N VAL A 227 15.32 -6.27 -3.18
CA VAL A 227 16.11 -7.48 -2.93
C VAL A 227 16.62 -7.49 -1.50
#